data_b2a788addf7e6155ff89d8a7c71e2dd1
#
_entry.id   b2a788addf7e6155ff89d8a7c71e2dd1
#
_cell.length_a   1.000
_cell.length_b   1.000
_cell.length_c   1.000
_cell.angle_alpha   90.00
_cell.angle_beta   90.00
_cell.angle_gamma   90.00
#
_symmetry.space_group_name_H-M   'P 1'
#
loop_
_entity.id
_entity.type
_entity.pdbx_description
1 polymer ?
#
loop_
_entity_poly.entity_id
_entity_poly.type
_entity_poly.pdbx_seq_one_letter_code
_entity_poly.pdbx_strand_id
1 'polypeptide(L)'
;AAYDIDIKGNYGLTDSDIDAIASATDDGGAKIAESVMPVISTDAMVEAHGKEIAARIVGIDFADVTGGNYLNHFELLEGRYPSAAGEVVAVRSNNYFERFSLGDVVTLVSGGQTQYGDVYAAETFTVVGIVSSPDYYFKDGREVTTIGTGVIGAVLYGQAYDTSEGAGDGLYDLSGGTLFSVLNPYLESTEGAGSGIRYTDCWVALADSEDYETFTERYKSFVLEKADLFSSLGGERSAELNDKIETLNENLANFGISIPASASWYVLDRASSNVSYVSFDLNVEKVEDIAGVFPVFFIVVAALVALTSMTRMVEEDRMQIGTFKALGYGNAKIMSKYLLYCCLASIIGCVVGILIGFSLLPSIFWRAYSTMYQLPSLSLLFSPWFALAVFAIALAGTAVVTAFACRASLKEKPATLMQPKAPKPGKRILLERVGFIWNRHKFKWKATIRNIFRYKKNMILTIISVMGCTALILIGFG
;
A
#
# COMPACT_ATOMS: atom_id res chain seq x y z
N ALA A 1 5.88 7.31 15.74
CA ALA A 1 6.52 6.60 14.61
C ALA A 1 6.13 5.12 14.64
N ALA A 2 6.12 4.46 13.50
CA ALA A 2 6.02 3.01 13.42
C ALA A 2 7.45 2.43 13.40
N TYR A 3 7.62 1.16 13.77
CA TYR A 3 8.92 0.52 13.66
C TYR A 3 9.32 0.32 12.20
N ASP A 4 10.63 0.31 11.93
CA ASP A 4 11.19 0.02 10.61
C ASP A 4 11.74 -1.40 10.53
N ILE A 5 12.28 -1.91 11.65
CA ILE A 5 12.88 -3.24 11.78
C ILE A 5 12.30 -3.93 13.01
N ASP A 6 12.04 -5.23 12.88
CA ASP A 6 11.63 -6.14 13.95
C ASP A 6 12.74 -7.18 14.14
N ILE A 7 13.37 -7.20 15.31
CA ILE A 7 14.46 -8.13 15.65
C ILE A 7 13.91 -9.20 16.58
N LYS A 8 14.03 -10.47 16.18
CA LYS A 8 13.57 -11.64 16.93
C LYS A 8 14.73 -12.55 17.24
N GLY A 9 14.79 -13.06 18.48
CA GLY A 9 15.70 -14.13 18.84
C GLY A 9 14.96 -15.46 18.93
N ASN A 10 15.47 -16.52 18.33
CA ASN A 10 14.85 -17.84 18.50
C ASN A 10 14.90 -18.40 19.94
N TYR A 11 15.78 -17.85 20.75
CA TYR A 11 15.86 -18.07 22.20
C TYR A 11 15.41 -16.83 23.00
N GLY A 12 14.79 -15.84 22.33
CA GLY A 12 14.43 -14.56 22.89
C GLY A 12 15.60 -13.60 22.98
N LEU A 13 15.34 -12.44 23.57
CA LEU A 13 16.29 -11.34 23.75
C LEU A 13 16.41 -10.98 25.23
N THR A 14 17.60 -10.61 25.65
CA THR A 14 17.92 -10.15 27.01
C THR A 14 17.95 -8.61 27.05
N ASP A 15 17.92 -8.04 28.27
CA ASP A 15 18.12 -6.60 28.47
C ASP A 15 19.44 -6.12 27.84
N SER A 16 20.51 -6.94 27.95
CA SER A 16 21.81 -6.65 27.33
C SER A 16 21.75 -6.63 25.80
N ASP A 17 20.87 -7.42 25.18
CA ASP A 17 20.66 -7.41 23.74
C ASP A 17 19.90 -6.15 23.32
N ILE A 18 18.89 -5.74 24.10
CA ILE A 18 18.17 -4.49 23.85
C ILE A 18 19.11 -3.28 23.97
N ASP A 19 19.98 -3.25 25.00
CA ASP A 19 20.99 -2.20 25.16
C ASP A 19 21.98 -2.16 23.98
N ALA A 20 22.39 -3.33 23.50
CA ALA A 20 23.28 -3.45 22.32
C ALA A 20 22.61 -2.91 21.05
N ILE A 21 21.34 -3.26 20.82
CA ILE A 21 20.53 -2.74 19.71
C ILE A 21 20.39 -1.21 19.82
N ALA A 22 20.08 -0.72 21.02
CA ALA A 22 19.87 0.71 21.26
C ALA A 22 21.14 1.56 21.11
N SER A 23 22.30 0.97 21.35
CA SER A 23 23.61 1.62 21.23
C SER A 23 24.34 1.36 19.93
N ALA A 24 23.75 0.59 19.01
CA ALA A 24 24.35 0.24 17.73
C ALA A 24 24.68 1.48 16.89
N THR A 25 25.87 1.50 16.30
CA THR A 25 26.36 2.57 15.43
C THR A 25 26.78 2.03 14.06
N ASP A 26 26.68 2.87 13.05
CA ASP A 26 27.19 2.55 11.72
C ASP A 26 28.71 2.71 11.63
N ASP A 27 29.29 2.42 10.48
CA ASP A 27 30.75 2.54 10.21
C ASP A 27 31.29 3.97 10.43
N GLY A 28 30.43 4.97 10.40
CA GLY A 28 30.74 6.39 10.67
C GLY A 28 30.64 6.74 12.16
N GLY A 29 30.17 5.83 13.01
CA GLY A 29 29.92 6.08 14.44
C GLY A 29 28.59 6.81 14.70
N ALA A 30 27.71 6.95 13.72
CA ALA A 30 26.38 7.50 13.91
C ALA A 30 25.42 6.42 14.46
N LYS A 31 24.52 6.82 15.36
CA LYS A 31 23.54 5.93 15.96
C LYS A 31 22.55 5.43 14.90
N ILE A 32 22.32 4.12 14.82
CA ILE A 32 21.43 3.51 13.83
C ILE A 32 19.97 3.58 14.30
N ALA A 33 19.71 3.26 15.56
CA ALA A 33 18.38 3.27 16.13
C ALA A 33 18.04 4.63 16.74
N GLU A 34 16.93 5.24 16.34
CA GLU A 34 16.39 6.42 17.00
C GLU A 34 15.70 6.02 18.31
N SER A 35 14.83 5.03 18.23
CA SER A 35 14.18 4.44 19.37
C SER A 35 14.05 2.92 19.25
N VAL A 36 14.01 2.26 20.41
CA VAL A 36 13.98 0.81 20.54
C VAL A 36 12.89 0.46 21.54
N MET A 37 12.05 -0.50 21.20
CA MET A 37 10.95 -0.95 22.05
C MET A 37 10.96 -2.47 22.17
N PRO A 38 11.31 -3.01 23.35
CA PRO A 38 11.23 -4.44 23.61
C PRO A 38 9.76 -4.88 23.75
N VAL A 39 9.43 -6.05 23.23
CA VAL A 39 8.07 -6.59 23.17
C VAL A 39 8.07 -8.06 23.55
N ILE A 40 7.02 -8.48 24.24
CA ILE A 40 6.72 -9.89 24.47
C ILE A 40 5.45 -10.22 23.67
N SER A 41 5.57 -11.07 22.65
CA SER A 41 4.47 -11.44 21.77
C SER A 41 4.29 -12.95 21.73
N THR A 42 3.10 -13.43 22.07
CA THR A 42 2.77 -14.86 22.08
C THR A 42 1.43 -15.10 21.44
N ASP A 43 1.29 -16.23 20.77
CA ASP A 43 0.04 -16.68 20.19
C ASP A 43 -0.62 -17.69 21.14
N ALA A 44 -1.87 -17.48 21.52
CA ALA A 44 -2.62 -18.35 22.41
C ALA A 44 -4.04 -18.62 21.88
N MET A 45 -4.58 -19.79 22.20
CA MET A 45 -6.01 -20.04 22.00
C MET A 45 -6.80 -19.40 23.13
N VAL A 46 -7.78 -18.60 22.77
CA VAL A 46 -8.68 -17.94 23.70
C VAL A 46 -10.13 -18.24 23.38
N GLU A 47 -10.95 -18.33 24.42
CA GLU A 47 -12.40 -18.38 24.30
C GLU A 47 -12.96 -16.97 24.46
N ALA A 48 -13.70 -16.53 23.43
CA ALA A 48 -14.46 -15.30 23.44
C ALA A 48 -15.79 -15.50 22.71
N HIS A 49 -16.86 -14.94 23.24
CA HIS A 49 -18.22 -15.06 22.65
C HIS A 49 -18.65 -16.51 22.35
N GLY A 50 -18.22 -17.48 23.18
CA GLY A 50 -18.54 -18.90 23.02
C GLY A 50 -17.83 -19.57 21.84
N LYS A 51 -16.73 -19.01 21.36
CA LYS A 51 -15.85 -19.58 20.34
C LYS A 51 -14.39 -19.51 20.76
N GLU A 52 -13.66 -20.54 20.34
CA GLU A 52 -12.21 -20.56 20.43
C GLU A 52 -11.62 -19.87 19.21
N ILE A 53 -10.74 -18.88 19.43
CA ILE A 53 -10.02 -18.13 18.41
C ILE A 53 -8.53 -18.09 18.77
N ALA A 54 -7.68 -18.10 17.76
CA ALA A 54 -6.26 -17.83 17.95
C ALA A 54 -6.08 -16.33 18.16
N ALA A 55 -5.50 -15.93 19.28
CA ALA A 55 -5.21 -14.54 19.62
C ALA A 55 -3.72 -14.34 19.78
N ARG A 56 -3.21 -13.22 19.28
CA ARG A 56 -1.88 -12.72 19.62
C ARG A 56 -2.00 -11.81 20.83
N ILE A 57 -1.26 -12.15 21.87
CA ILE A 57 -1.20 -11.40 23.11
C ILE A 57 0.15 -10.70 23.13
N VAL A 58 0.14 -9.37 23.18
CA VAL A 58 1.32 -8.51 23.08
C VAL A 58 1.47 -7.73 24.37
N GLY A 59 2.55 -7.99 25.08
CA GLY A 59 2.94 -7.25 26.27
C GLY A 59 3.89 -6.11 25.91
N ILE A 60 3.51 -4.90 26.27
CA ILE A 60 4.28 -3.67 26.10
C ILE A 60 4.28 -2.87 27.40
N ASP A 61 5.19 -1.92 27.54
CA ASP A 61 5.14 -0.99 28.66
C ASP A 61 4.16 0.16 28.38
N PHE A 62 3.02 0.17 29.08
CA PHE A 62 2.01 1.22 28.93
C PHE A 62 2.42 2.56 29.55
N ALA A 63 3.47 2.62 30.38
CA ALA A 63 4.03 3.88 30.82
C ALA A 63 4.64 4.65 29.65
N ASP A 64 5.30 3.97 28.73
CA ASP A 64 5.83 4.54 27.48
C ASP A 64 4.70 5.00 26.55
N VAL A 65 3.60 4.25 26.50
CA VAL A 65 2.42 4.60 25.70
C VAL A 65 1.83 5.94 26.15
N THR A 66 1.66 6.15 27.45
CA THR A 66 1.12 7.39 27.99
C THR A 66 2.12 8.54 27.95
N GLY A 67 3.43 8.23 27.98
CA GLY A 67 4.53 9.20 27.86
C GLY A 67 4.78 9.70 26.43
N GLY A 68 4.20 9.07 25.42
CA GLY A 68 4.35 9.46 24.03
C GLY A 68 5.63 8.97 23.35
N ASN A 69 6.41 8.14 24.00
CA ASN A 69 7.73 7.65 23.56
C ASN A 69 7.70 6.20 23.03
N TYR A 70 6.56 5.68 22.61
CA TYR A 70 6.49 4.32 22.12
C TYR A 70 6.34 4.23 20.61
N LEU A 71 6.82 3.12 20.05
CA LEU A 71 6.66 2.80 18.64
C LEU A 71 5.26 2.22 18.39
N ASN A 72 4.79 2.33 17.13
CA ASN A 72 3.49 1.83 16.69
C ASN A 72 2.31 2.45 17.44
N HIS A 73 2.30 3.78 17.54
CA HIS A 73 1.22 4.53 18.16
C HIS A 73 -0.16 4.03 17.72
N PHE A 74 -0.84 3.27 18.57
CA PHE A 74 -2.22 2.91 18.35
C PHE A 74 -3.17 3.99 18.89
N GLU A 75 -4.23 4.23 18.15
CA GLU A 75 -5.26 5.20 18.51
C GLU A 75 -6.30 4.53 19.41
N LEU A 76 -6.53 5.08 20.60
CA LEU A 76 -7.62 4.63 21.46
C LEU A 76 -8.95 5.11 20.90
N LEU A 77 -9.79 4.17 20.48
CA LEU A 77 -11.09 4.44 19.87
C LEU A 77 -12.20 4.48 20.91
N GLU A 78 -12.17 3.58 21.89
CA GLU A 78 -13.17 3.44 22.94
C GLU A 78 -12.50 2.97 24.23
N GLY A 79 -13.02 3.39 25.40
CA GLY A 79 -12.55 2.94 26.70
C GLY A 79 -11.31 3.66 27.21
N ARG A 80 -10.38 2.90 27.81
CA ARG A 80 -9.12 3.40 28.38
C ARG A 80 -7.98 2.41 28.14
N TYR A 81 -6.76 2.83 28.42
CA TYR A 81 -5.61 1.93 28.46
C TYR A 81 -5.63 1.02 29.72
N PRO A 82 -4.98 -0.16 29.67
CA PRO A 82 -4.81 -1.03 30.81
C PRO A 82 -4.09 -0.31 31.94
N SER A 83 -4.53 -0.57 33.19
CA SER A 83 -3.93 0.00 34.39
C SER A 83 -3.75 -1.03 35.51
N ALA A 84 -4.14 -2.28 35.24
CA ALA A 84 -4.01 -3.39 36.17
C ALA A 84 -3.72 -4.69 35.43
N ALA A 85 -3.15 -5.67 36.13
CA ALA A 85 -2.97 -7.02 35.64
C ALA A 85 -4.30 -7.61 35.15
N GLY A 86 -4.25 -8.35 34.04
CA GLY A 86 -5.45 -8.94 33.44
C GLY A 86 -6.34 -7.96 32.69
N GLU A 87 -5.97 -6.69 32.54
CA GLU A 87 -6.62 -5.74 31.66
C GLU A 87 -5.92 -5.71 30.30
N VAL A 88 -6.70 -5.67 29.22
CA VAL A 88 -6.18 -5.59 27.85
C VAL A 88 -6.94 -4.59 27.00
N VAL A 89 -6.31 -4.05 25.99
CA VAL A 89 -6.98 -3.38 24.87
C VAL A 89 -6.99 -4.30 23.66
N ALA A 90 -8.12 -4.34 22.95
CA ALA A 90 -8.28 -5.16 21.76
C ALA A 90 -8.19 -4.32 20.51
N VAL A 91 -7.49 -4.81 19.50
CA VAL A 91 -7.46 -4.18 18.18
C VAL A 91 -8.81 -4.39 17.51
N ARG A 92 -9.40 -3.29 16.99
CA ARG A 92 -10.71 -3.33 16.31
C ARG A 92 -10.73 -4.37 15.18
N SER A 93 -11.77 -5.19 15.15
CA SER A 93 -12.09 -6.11 14.07
C SER A 93 -13.51 -5.86 13.53
N ASN A 94 -13.75 -6.18 12.26
CA ASN A 94 -15.08 -6.16 11.66
C ASN A 94 -15.78 -7.52 11.78
N ASN A 95 -15.02 -8.59 12.00
CA ASN A 95 -15.57 -9.93 12.17
C ASN A 95 -16.35 -10.01 13.49
N TYR A 96 -17.60 -10.45 13.43
CA TYR A 96 -18.48 -10.53 14.61
C TYR A 96 -17.88 -11.32 15.77
N PHE A 97 -17.17 -12.42 15.49
CA PHE A 97 -16.57 -13.27 16.51
C PHE A 97 -15.25 -12.76 17.08
N GLU A 98 -14.60 -11.87 16.35
CA GLU A 98 -13.33 -11.26 16.69
C GLU A 98 -13.50 -9.82 17.17
N ARG A 99 -14.74 -9.31 17.15
CA ARG A 99 -15.07 -7.96 17.60
C ARG A 99 -15.37 -7.96 19.09
N PHE A 100 -14.49 -7.31 19.83
CA PHE A 100 -14.65 -7.10 21.26
C PHE A 100 -15.42 -5.83 21.58
N SER A 101 -16.05 -5.84 22.75
CA SER A 101 -16.69 -4.69 23.39
C SER A 101 -16.06 -4.45 24.76
N LEU A 102 -16.23 -3.24 25.28
CA LEU A 102 -15.73 -2.93 26.64
C LEU A 102 -16.39 -3.83 27.67
N GLY A 103 -15.56 -4.43 28.52
CA GLY A 103 -16.00 -5.36 29.58
C GLY A 103 -16.09 -6.82 29.14
N ASP A 104 -15.83 -7.15 27.88
CA ASP A 104 -15.73 -8.54 27.44
C ASP A 104 -14.60 -9.24 28.17
N VAL A 105 -14.84 -10.51 28.51
CA VAL A 105 -13.84 -11.36 29.17
C VAL A 105 -13.33 -12.37 28.15
N VAL A 106 -12.01 -12.42 28.03
CA VAL A 106 -11.29 -13.36 27.17
C VAL A 106 -10.61 -14.38 28.08
N THR A 107 -10.87 -15.66 27.88
CA THR A 107 -10.34 -16.75 28.71
C THR A 107 -9.33 -17.56 27.91
N LEU A 108 -8.16 -17.83 28.50
CA LEU A 108 -7.17 -18.73 27.90
C LEU A 108 -7.73 -20.16 27.85
N VAL A 109 -7.61 -20.81 26.69
CA VAL A 109 -8.05 -22.19 26.52
C VAL A 109 -6.87 -23.12 26.81
N SER A 110 -6.92 -23.80 27.95
CA SER A 110 -5.97 -24.86 28.29
C SER A 110 -6.29 -26.11 27.49
N GLY A 111 -5.49 -26.42 26.47
CA GLY A 111 -5.75 -27.63 25.68
C GLY A 111 -4.60 -27.95 24.73
N GLY A 112 -3.97 -29.08 24.93
CA GLY A 112 -2.92 -29.60 24.05
C GLY A 112 -1.51 -29.53 24.66
N GLN A 113 -0.49 -29.60 23.82
CA GLN A 113 0.91 -29.73 24.22
C GLN A 113 1.54 -28.47 24.85
N THR A 114 0.83 -27.33 24.87
CA THR A 114 1.36 -26.08 25.40
C THR A 114 0.60 -25.69 26.68
N GLN A 115 1.30 -25.77 27.82
CA GLN A 115 0.78 -25.28 29.10
C GLN A 115 0.99 -23.77 29.14
N TYR A 116 0.05 -22.99 28.61
CA TYR A 116 0.11 -21.53 28.66
C TYR A 116 -0.10 -20.96 30.09
N GLY A 117 -0.69 -21.75 31.00
CA GLY A 117 -0.93 -21.34 32.37
C GLY A 117 0.33 -20.94 33.18
N ASP A 118 1.49 -21.39 32.71
CA ASP A 118 2.76 -21.08 33.37
C ASP A 118 3.43 -19.81 32.76
N VAL A 119 2.88 -19.24 31.70
CA VAL A 119 3.43 -18.07 30.99
C VAL A 119 2.69 -16.79 31.34
N TYR A 120 1.37 -16.91 31.56
CA TYR A 120 0.51 -15.77 31.82
C TYR A 120 0.20 -15.62 33.30
N ALA A 121 0.19 -14.37 33.79
CA ALA A 121 -0.14 -14.05 35.16
C ALA A 121 -1.63 -14.30 35.50
N ALA A 122 -2.51 -14.38 34.49
CA ALA A 122 -3.92 -14.62 34.67
C ALA A 122 -4.49 -15.53 33.57
N GLU A 123 -5.48 -16.34 33.89
CA GLU A 123 -6.20 -17.17 32.90
C GLU A 123 -7.28 -16.37 32.14
N THR A 124 -7.66 -15.21 32.63
CA THR A 124 -8.71 -14.37 32.04
C THR A 124 -8.27 -12.94 31.92
N PHE A 125 -8.60 -12.33 30.77
CA PHE A 125 -8.32 -10.92 30.50
C PHE A 125 -9.62 -10.15 30.29
N THR A 126 -9.70 -8.94 30.81
CA THR A 126 -10.84 -8.05 30.61
C THR A 126 -10.50 -6.98 29.57
N VAL A 127 -11.31 -6.82 28.55
CA VAL A 127 -11.13 -5.78 27.52
C VAL A 127 -11.59 -4.44 28.08
N VAL A 128 -10.65 -3.53 28.34
CA VAL A 128 -10.91 -2.19 28.89
C VAL A 128 -10.86 -1.08 27.86
N GLY A 129 -10.36 -1.38 26.65
CA GLY A 129 -10.30 -0.43 25.55
C GLY A 129 -10.26 -1.12 24.18
N ILE A 130 -10.68 -0.38 23.17
CA ILE A 130 -10.60 -0.76 21.76
C ILE A 130 -9.66 0.20 21.06
N VAL A 131 -8.69 -0.33 20.33
CA VAL A 131 -7.65 0.44 19.65
C VAL A 131 -7.60 0.17 18.16
N SER A 132 -7.07 1.14 17.40
CA SER A 132 -6.61 0.97 16.03
C SER A 132 -5.09 0.94 16.04
N SER A 133 -4.49 -0.15 15.56
CA SER A 133 -3.03 -0.32 15.54
C SER A 133 -2.47 -0.19 14.13
N PRO A 134 -1.36 0.52 13.94
CA PRO A 134 -0.68 0.61 12.65
C PRO A 134 0.02 -0.70 12.24
N ASP A 135 0.15 -1.68 13.13
CA ASP A 135 0.69 -3.00 12.78
C ASP A 135 -0.31 -3.87 12.06
N TYR A 136 -1.59 -3.60 12.24
CA TYR A 136 -2.67 -4.41 11.69
C TYR A 136 -3.55 -3.58 10.76
N TYR A 137 -3.08 -3.42 9.52
CA TYR A 137 -3.86 -2.73 8.47
C TYR A 137 -5.15 -3.48 8.13
N PHE A 138 -5.15 -4.83 8.18
CA PHE A 138 -6.36 -5.61 7.94
C PHE A 138 -7.36 -5.48 9.09
N LYS A 139 -8.63 -5.37 8.74
CA LYS A 139 -9.74 -5.42 9.70
C LYS A 139 -10.10 -6.85 10.11
N ASP A 140 -9.80 -7.83 9.27
CA ASP A 140 -10.08 -9.25 9.46
C ASP A 140 -8.89 -10.08 8.95
N GLY A 141 -8.61 -11.24 9.59
CA GLY A 141 -7.60 -12.20 9.12
C GLY A 141 -6.17 -11.64 9.12
N ARG A 142 -5.68 -11.23 10.27
CA ARG A 142 -4.55 -10.32 10.43
C ARG A 142 -3.20 -10.91 10.09
N GLU A 143 -2.89 -12.09 10.62
CA GLU A 143 -1.60 -12.75 10.44
C GLU A 143 -1.74 -14.28 10.49
N VAL A 144 -0.65 -14.98 10.14
CA VAL A 144 -0.57 -16.42 10.17
C VAL A 144 -0.01 -16.87 11.50
N THR A 145 -0.53 -17.97 12.04
CA THR A 145 -0.04 -18.62 13.26
C THR A 145 0.06 -20.12 13.07
N THR A 146 0.79 -20.79 13.94
CA THR A 146 0.89 -22.26 13.95
C THR A 146 -0.21 -22.93 14.76
N ILE A 147 -1.07 -22.15 15.45
CA ILE A 147 -2.14 -22.66 16.32
C ILE A 147 -3.53 -22.45 15.70
N GLY A 148 -4.51 -23.17 16.20
CA GLY A 148 -5.92 -23.04 15.83
C GLY A 148 -6.18 -23.25 14.35
N THR A 149 -6.81 -22.27 13.70
CA THR A 149 -7.11 -22.28 12.25
C THR A 149 -5.96 -21.85 11.37
N GLY A 150 -4.81 -21.52 11.95
CA GLY A 150 -3.66 -20.98 11.24
C GLY A 150 -3.72 -19.48 10.95
N VAL A 151 -4.72 -18.77 11.50
CA VAL A 151 -4.89 -17.32 11.31
C VAL A 151 -5.17 -16.68 12.67
N ILE A 152 -4.51 -15.54 12.93
CA ILE A 152 -4.75 -14.71 14.10
C ILE A 152 -6.08 -13.98 13.92
N GLY A 153 -7.06 -14.31 14.75
CA GLY A 153 -8.37 -13.68 14.77
C GLY A 153 -8.42 -12.43 15.66
N ALA A 154 -7.70 -12.44 16.77
CA ALA A 154 -7.67 -11.32 17.72
C ALA A 154 -6.25 -10.88 18.05
N VAL A 155 -6.08 -9.59 18.33
CA VAL A 155 -4.84 -9.04 18.86
C VAL A 155 -5.17 -8.23 20.10
N LEU A 156 -4.51 -8.58 21.19
CA LEU A 156 -4.71 -8.00 22.51
C LEU A 156 -3.39 -7.41 23.01
N TYR A 157 -3.41 -6.16 23.43
CA TYR A 157 -2.25 -5.51 24.07
C TYR A 157 -2.52 -5.33 25.56
N GLY A 158 -1.53 -5.59 26.37
CA GLY A 158 -1.58 -5.36 27.80
C GLY A 158 -0.22 -5.01 28.38
N GLN A 159 -0.17 -4.65 29.66
CA GLN A 159 1.08 -4.38 30.37
C GLN A 159 1.93 -5.65 30.38
N ALA A 160 3.16 -5.59 29.86
CA ALA A 160 4.01 -6.77 29.78
C ALA A 160 4.34 -7.34 31.16
N TYR A 161 4.85 -6.49 32.04
CA TYR A 161 5.21 -6.80 33.43
C TYR A 161 5.27 -5.49 34.24
N ASP A 162 5.16 -5.57 35.56
CA ASP A 162 5.37 -4.39 36.40
C ASP A 162 6.87 -4.16 36.62
N THR A 163 7.33 -2.96 36.24
CA THR A 163 8.73 -2.55 36.41
C THR A 163 9.02 -1.98 37.79
N SER A 164 7.98 -1.69 38.60
CA SER A 164 8.15 -0.90 39.82
C SER A 164 8.51 -1.68 41.11
N GLU A 165 8.04 -2.92 41.27
CA GLU A 165 8.40 -3.77 42.43
C GLU A 165 8.11 -5.27 42.19
N GLY A 166 8.92 -5.96 41.39
CA GLY A 166 8.94 -7.43 41.38
C GLY A 166 7.72 -8.13 40.79
N ALA A 167 7.99 -9.04 39.89
CA ALA A 167 7.14 -10.00 39.19
C ALA A 167 5.69 -10.14 39.76
N GLY A 168 4.69 -9.73 38.98
CA GLY A 168 3.33 -10.12 39.31
C GLY A 168 2.17 -9.33 38.69
N ASP A 169 2.33 -8.09 38.27
CA ASP A 169 1.20 -7.24 37.88
C ASP A 169 1.05 -7.01 36.38
N GLY A 170 1.71 -7.79 35.53
CA GLY A 170 1.58 -7.74 34.05
C GLY A 170 0.80 -8.88 33.43
N LEU A 171 0.79 -8.94 32.12
CA LEU A 171 0.21 -10.07 31.35
C LEU A 171 0.99 -11.37 31.55
N TYR A 172 2.31 -11.27 31.67
CA TYR A 172 3.22 -12.41 31.73
C TYR A 172 3.80 -12.57 33.14
N ASP A 173 3.78 -13.80 33.65
CA ASP A 173 4.51 -14.19 34.83
C ASP A 173 5.93 -14.64 34.45
N LEU A 174 6.88 -13.74 34.61
CA LEU A 174 8.29 -14.01 34.34
C LEU A 174 9.05 -14.53 35.60
N SER A 175 8.38 -14.64 36.74
CA SER A 175 9.01 -15.10 37.99
C SER A 175 9.43 -16.57 37.95
N GLY A 176 8.74 -17.37 37.15
CA GLY A 176 9.03 -18.78 36.95
C GLY A 176 10.01 -19.10 35.80
N GLY A 177 10.49 -18.10 35.08
CA GLY A 177 11.39 -18.29 33.96
C GLY A 177 10.77 -19.01 32.75
N THR A 178 9.51 -18.87 32.53
CA THR A 178 8.67 -19.86 31.84
C THR A 178 8.57 -19.72 30.33
N LEU A 179 8.68 -18.53 29.75
CA LEU A 179 8.62 -18.39 28.29
C LEU A 179 9.76 -19.13 27.58
N PHE A 180 10.90 -19.22 28.22
CA PHE A 180 12.11 -19.90 27.73
C PHE A 180 12.72 -20.87 28.76
N SER A 181 11.90 -21.36 29.67
CA SER A 181 12.30 -22.07 30.91
C SER A 181 13.11 -23.35 30.69
N VAL A 182 13.02 -23.96 29.51
CA VAL A 182 13.82 -25.16 29.23
C VAL A 182 15.33 -24.85 29.16
N LEU A 183 15.68 -23.62 28.79
CA LEU A 183 17.09 -23.18 28.67
C LEU A 183 17.51 -22.24 29.80
N ASN A 184 16.58 -21.51 30.38
CA ASN A 184 16.86 -20.48 31.38
C ASN A 184 17.58 -21.02 32.65
N PRO A 185 17.17 -22.15 33.24
CA PRO A 185 17.87 -22.70 34.42
C PRO A 185 19.33 -23.05 34.15
N TYR A 186 19.66 -23.44 32.91
CA TYR A 186 21.02 -23.82 32.53
C TYR A 186 21.87 -22.59 32.14
N LEU A 187 21.23 -21.55 31.57
CA LEU A 187 21.92 -20.30 31.20
C LEU A 187 22.12 -19.36 32.38
N GLU A 188 21.20 -19.34 33.35
CA GLU A 188 21.31 -18.56 34.57
C GLU A 188 22.39 -19.06 35.53
N SER A 189 22.73 -20.37 35.49
CA SER A 189 23.79 -20.95 36.31
C SER A 189 25.21 -20.57 35.85
N THR A 190 25.34 -19.90 34.70
CA THR A 190 26.64 -19.42 34.17
C THR A 190 26.81 -17.96 34.66
N GLU A 191 27.69 -17.75 35.63
CA GLU A 191 28.05 -16.42 36.14
C GLU A 191 28.37 -15.46 35.00
N GLY A 192 27.56 -14.39 34.86
CA GLY A 192 27.74 -13.34 33.86
C GLY A 192 26.80 -13.35 32.64
N ALA A 193 25.91 -14.34 32.48
CA ALA A 193 24.79 -14.24 31.57
C ALA A 193 23.71 -13.41 32.27
N GLY A 194 23.54 -12.15 31.86
CA GLY A 194 22.61 -11.20 32.48
C GLY A 194 21.22 -11.79 32.71
N SER A 195 20.53 -11.21 33.67
CA SER A 195 19.18 -11.56 34.08
C SER A 195 18.28 -11.95 32.90
N GLY A 196 17.77 -13.15 32.94
CA GLY A 196 16.74 -13.81 32.13
C GLY A 196 16.35 -13.25 30.77
N ILE A 197 16.19 -14.17 29.84
CA ILE A 197 15.59 -13.88 28.54
C ILE A 197 14.14 -13.40 28.79
N ARG A 198 13.82 -12.18 28.37
CA ARG A 198 12.54 -11.54 28.69
C ARG A 198 11.68 -11.23 27.47
N TYR A 199 12.31 -10.95 26.31
CA TYR A 199 11.60 -10.41 25.17
C TYR A 199 11.59 -11.38 24.01
N THR A 200 10.52 -11.41 23.26
CA THR A 200 10.41 -12.20 22.02
C THR A 200 10.86 -11.40 20.81
N ASP A 201 10.55 -10.11 20.84
CA ASP A 201 10.75 -9.17 19.74
C ASP A 201 11.35 -7.86 20.26
N CYS A 202 12.04 -7.16 19.38
CA CYS A 202 12.52 -5.81 19.61
C CYS A 202 12.18 -4.96 18.38
N TRP A 203 11.27 -4.02 18.55
CA TRP A 203 10.92 -3.08 17.50
C TRP A 203 11.86 -1.88 17.51
N VAL A 204 12.37 -1.55 16.33
CA VAL A 204 13.37 -0.50 16.13
C VAL A 204 12.87 0.53 15.13
N ALA A 205 12.86 1.80 15.52
CA ALA A 205 12.76 2.91 14.58
C ALA A 205 14.16 3.38 14.22
N LEU A 206 14.45 3.51 12.95
CA LEU A 206 15.75 3.91 12.45
C LEU A 206 15.92 5.43 12.51
N ALA A 207 17.11 5.88 12.86
CA ALA A 207 17.49 7.27 12.72
C ALA A 207 17.40 7.68 11.24
N ASP A 208 16.94 8.90 10.99
CA ASP A 208 16.75 9.47 9.64
C ASP A 208 15.67 8.75 8.77
N SER A 209 14.91 7.80 9.31
CA SER A 209 13.83 7.14 8.55
C SER A 209 12.71 8.10 8.12
N GLU A 210 12.52 9.19 8.85
CA GLU A 210 11.53 10.24 8.53
C GLU A 210 11.84 11.02 7.25
N ASP A 211 13.11 11.01 6.80
CA ASP A 211 13.53 11.63 5.55
C ASP A 211 13.11 10.86 4.28
N TYR A 212 12.56 9.67 4.48
CA TYR A 212 12.14 8.78 3.40
C TYR A 212 10.62 8.58 3.41
N GLU A 213 10.01 8.68 2.24
CA GLU A 213 8.61 8.32 2.08
C GLU A 213 8.45 6.79 2.19
N THR A 214 7.61 6.34 3.11
CA THR A 214 7.25 4.93 3.28
C THR A 214 6.71 4.35 1.97
N PHE A 215 6.91 3.07 1.70
CA PHE A 215 6.54 2.34 0.48
C PHE A 215 7.36 2.68 -0.78
N THR A 216 8.39 3.54 -0.70
CA THR A 216 9.29 3.80 -1.83
C THR A 216 10.47 2.83 -1.85
N GLU A 217 11.01 2.54 -3.03
CA GLU A 217 12.22 1.71 -3.18
C GLU A 217 13.43 2.31 -2.44
N ARG A 218 13.46 3.63 -2.30
CA ARG A 218 14.50 4.33 -1.56
C ARG A 218 14.42 4.04 -0.06
N TYR A 219 13.21 4.04 0.50
CA TYR A 219 12.98 3.65 1.89
C TYR A 219 13.35 2.16 2.11
N LYS A 220 12.88 1.27 1.25
CA LYS A 220 13.16 -0.17 1.33
C LYS A 220 14.67 -0.45 1.32
N SER A 221 15.40 0.20 0.39
CA SER A 221 16.86 0.05 0.31
C SER A 221 17.58 0.56 1.55
N PHE A 222 17.14 1.69 2.12
CA PHE A 222 17.67 2.25 3.35
C PHE A 222 17.46 1.31 4.54
N VAL A 223 16.26 0.76 4.71
CA VAL A 223 15.94 -0.19 5.80
C VAL A 223 16.76 -1.46 5.66
N LEU A 224 16.89 -2.02 4.45
CA LEU A 224 17.69 -3.22 4.23
C LEU A 224 19.18 -3.02 4.55
N GLU A 225 19.76 -1.88 4.17
CA GLU A 225 21.14 -1.54 4.52
C GLU A 225 21.36 -1.52 6.04
N LYS A 226 20.43 -0.92 6.79
CA LYS A 226 20.51 -0.89 8.26
C LYS A 226 20.21 -2.26 8.89
N ALA A 227 19.32 -3.05 8.29
CA ALA A 227 19.05 -4.42 8.74
C ALA A 227 20.29 -5.33 8.65
N ASP A 228 21.14 -5.16 7.64
CA ASP A 228 22.39 -5.89 7.51
C ASP A 228 23.36 -5.61 8.67
N LEU A 229 23.39 -4.36 9.17
CA LEU A 229 24.20 -4.00 10.34
C LEU A 229 23.68 -4.68 11.62
N PHE A 230 22.38 -4.69 11.85
CA PHE A 230 21.79 -5.43 12.97
C PHE A 230 21.95 -6.95 12.82
N SER A 231 21.93 -7.49 11.60
CA SER A 231 22.20 -8.90 11.35
C SER A 231 23.63 -9.29 11.73
N SER A 232 24.61 -8.41 11.46
CA SER A 232 25.99 -8.61 11.88
C SER A 232 26.13 -8.60 13.40
N LEU A 233 25.50 -7.63 14.08
CA LEU A 233 25.43 -7.58 15.55
C LEU A 233 24.78 -8.84 16.11
N GLY A 234 23.65 -9.30 15.53
CA GLY A 234 22.95 -10.51 15.92
C GLY A 234 23.81 -11.75 15.74
N GLY A 235 24.64 -11.80 14.71
CA GLY A 235 25.62 -12.88 14.51
C GLY A 235 26.66 -12.97 15.64
N GLU A 236 27.21 -11.82 16.07
CA GLU A 236 28.16 -11.75 17.18
C GLU A 236 27.51 -12.20 18.51
N ARG A 237 26.32 -11.67 18.80
CA ARG A 237 25.58 -12.02 20.03
C ARG A 237 25.15 -13.49 20.04
N SER A 238 24.69 -14.00 18.90
CA SER A 238 24.32 -15.42 18.76
C SER A 238 25.51 -16.36 18.91
N ALA A 239 26.69 -15.96 18.50
CA ALA A 239 27.92 -16.76 18.66
C ALA A 239 28.25 -16.99 20.15
N GLU A 240 28.16 -15.95 20.99
CA GLU A 240 28.36 -16.08 22.44
C GLU A 240 27.37 -17.05 23.10
N LEU A 241 26.10 -17.02 22.67
CA LEU A 241 25.08 -17.94 23.17
C LEU A 241 25.30 -19.36 22.67
N ASN A 242 25.73 -19.51 21.42
CA ASN A 242 26.03 -20.80 20.81
C ASN A 242 27.22 -21.51 21.50
N ASP A 243 28.27 -20.78 21.86
CA ASP A 243 29.42 -21.34 22.62
C ASP A 243 28.94 -21.85 24.00
N LYS A 244 28.02 -21.15 24.65
CA LYS A 244 27.40 -21.59 25.92
C LYS A 244 26.54 -22.83 25.72
N ILE A 245 25.74 -22.88 24.65
CA ILE A 245 24.89 -24.04 24.31
C ILE A 245 25.77 -25.26 23.97
N GLU A 246 26.88 -25.07 23.27
CA GLU A 246 27.82 -26.16 22.95
C GLU A 246 28.44 -26.72 24.25
N THR A 247 28.92 -25.86 25.14
CA THR A 247 29.44 -26.26 26.46
C THR A 247 28.40 -27.00 27.30
N LEU A 248 27.16 -26.57 27.26
CA LEU A 248 26.04 -27.25 27.94
C LEU A 248 25.75 -28.62 27.30
N ASN A 249 25.75 -28.71 25.99
CA ASN A 249 25.54 -29.95 25.28
C ASN A 249 26.62 -30.97 25.58
N GLU A 250 27.90 -30.56 25.70
CA GLU A 250 28.98 -31.43 26.13
C GLU A 250 28.77 -32.00 27.54
N ASN A 251 28.31 -31.15 28.48
CA ASN A 251 28.00 -31.55 29.83
C ASN A 251 26.78 -32.48 29.92
N LEU A 252 25.76 -32.23 29.12
CA LEU A 252 24.47 -32.95 29.06
C LEU A 252 24.57 -34.25 28.24
N ALA A 253 25.58 -34.40 27.40
CA ALA A 253 25.78 -35.59 26.58
C ALA A 253 25.86 -36.89 27.39
N ASN A 254 26.43 -36.81 28.60
CA ASN A 254 26.51 -37.94 29.55
C ASN A 254 25.14 -38.42 30.05
N PHE A 255 24.11 -37.54 29.96
CA PHE A 255 22.71 -37.82 30.34
C PHE A 255 21.83 -38.14 29.14
N GLY A 256 22.38 -38.16 27.91
CA GLY A 256 21.62 -38.40 26.69
C GLY A 256 20.68 -37.24 26.30
N ILE A 257 20.95 -36.04 26.84
CA ILE A 257 20.16 -34.80 26.58
C ILE A 257 21.00 -33.92 25.67
N SER A 258 20.41 -33.34 24.65
CA SER A 258 21.02 -32.30 23.83
C SER A 258 20.01 -31.20 23.51
N ILE A 259 20.48 -29.97 23.48
CA ILE A 259 19.73 -28.80 23.05
C ILE A 259 19.79 -28.76 21.53
N PRO A 260 18.64 -28.90 20.82
CA PRO A 260 18.65 -29.26 19.40
C PRO A 260 18.88 -28.11 18.43
N ALA A 261 18.90 -26.87 18.87
CA ALA A 261 18.96 -25.70 17.98
C ALA A 261 20.09 -24.74 18.36
N SER A 262 20.65 -24.06 17.36
CA SER A 262 21.59 -22.96 17.56
C SER A 262 20.84 -21.64 17.74
N ALA A 263 21.39 -20.75 18.56
CA ALA A 263 20.89 -19.38 18.70
C ALA A 263 21.09 -18.60 17.41
N SER A 264 20.09 -17.81 17.05
CA SER A 264 20.14 -16.90 15.91
C SER A 264 19.15 -15.75 16.09
N TRP A 265 19.54 -14.59 15.57
CA TRP A 265 18.64 -13.46 15.44
C TRP A 265 18.05 -13.42 14.03
N TYR A 266 16.79 -13.06 13.94
CA TYR A 266 16.08 -12.76 12.70
C TYR A 266 15.81 -11.25 12.67
N VAL A 267 16.48 -10.56 11.78
CA VAL A 267 16.30 -9.13 11.56
C VAL A 267 15.36 -8.97 10.37
N LEU A 268 14.16 -8.56 10.65
CA LEU A 268 13.07 -8.49 9.69
C LEU A 268 12.70 -7.03 9.43
N ASP A 269 12.67 -6.61 8.18
CA ASP A 269 12.05 -5.35 7.83
C ASP A 269 10.52 -5.45 7.98
N ARG A 270 9.82 -4.33 7.93
CA ARG A 270 8.36 -4.32 8.05
C ARG A 270 7.66 -5.16 6.98
N ALA A 271 8.25 -5.26 5.78
CA ALA A 271 7.71 -6.09 4.72
C ALA A 271 7.80 -7.59 5.03
N SER A 272 8.86 -8.02 5.72
CA SER A 272 9.05 -9.42 6.09
C SER A 272 8.33 -9.79 7.40
N SER A 273 8.11 -8.83 8.30
CA SER A 273 7.48 -9.08 9.60
C SER A 273 5.96 -8.89 9.59
N ASN A 274 5.40 -8.10 8.65
CA ASN A 274 3.99 -7.70 8.69
C ASN A 274 3.28 -7.96 7.34
N VAL A 275 2.48 -9.02 7.30
CA VAL A 275 1.72 -9.45 6.10
C VAL A 275 0.73 -8.38 5.65
N SER A 276 0.10 -7.65 6.58
CA SER A 276 -0.87 -6.62 6.23
C SER A 276 -0.21 -5.41 5.57
N TYR A 277 1.02 -5.06 5.98
CA TYR A 277 1.84 -4.03 5.36
C TYR A 277 2.17 -4.39 3.90
N VAL A 278 2.68 -5.61 3.67
CA VAL A 278 3.00 -6.10 2.31
C VAL A 278 1.79 -6.10 1.41
N SER A 279 0.66 -6.59 1.93
CA SER A 279 -0.57 -6.62 1.14
C SER A 279 -1.07 -5.22 0.78
N PHE A 280 -0.92 -4.26 1.68
CA PHE A 280 -1.25 -2.86 1.40
C PHE A 280 -0.27 -2.26 0.37
N ASP A 281 1.05 -2.48 0.52
CA ASP A 281 2.09 -2.03 -0.42
C ASP A 281 1.82 -2.54 -1.84
N LEU A 282 1.57 -3.84 -2.00
CA LEU A 282 1.20 -4.45 -3.28
C LEU A 282 -0.08 -3.87 -3.90
N ASN A 283 -1.04 -3.45 -3.09
CA ASN A 283 -2.24 -2.80 -3.59
C ASN A 283 -1.98 -1.35 -3.99
N VAL A 284 -1.11 -0.64 -3.29
CA VAL A 284 -0.64 0.71 -3.67
C VAL A 284 0.12 0.65 -4.99
N GLU A 285 1.05 -0.31 -5.14
CA GLU A 285 1.81 -0.54 -6.38
C GLU A 285 0.89 -0.80 -7.58
N LYS A 286 -0.14 -1.64 -7.43
CA LYS A 286 -1.14 -1.86 -8.48
C LYS A 286 -1.88 -0.58 -8.88
N VAL A 287 -2.20 0.29 -7.93
CA VAL A 287 -2.83 1.59 -8.21
C VAL A 287 -1.86 2.51 -8.94
N GLU A 288 -0.57 2.50 -8.57
CA GLU A 288 0.47 3.27 -9.23
C GLU A 288 0.67 2.81 -10.68
N ASP A 289 0.75 1.51 -10.94
CA ASP A 289 0.83 0.93 -12.27
C ASP A 289 -0.35 1.36 -13.15
N ILE A 290 -1.56 1.27 -12.63
CA ILE A 290 -2.76 1.74 -13.30
C ILE A 290 -2.68 3.25 -13.57
N ALA A 291 -2.26 4.04 -12.60
CA ALA A 291 -2.11 5.49 -12.72
C ALA A 291 -1.03 5.88 -13.75
N GLY A 292 -0.02 5.04 -13.99
CA GLY A 292 1.00 5.24 -15.02
C GLY A 292 0.49 4.99 -16.44
N VAL A 293 -0.30 3.96 -16.64
CA VAL A 293 -0.75 3.50 -17.97
C VAL A 293 -1.99 4.22 -18.46
N PHE A 294 -3.00 4.38 -17.63
CA PHE A 294 -4.30 4.95 -18.03
C PHE A 294 -4.24 6.37 -18.62
N PRO A 295 -3.47 7.32 -18.08
CA PRO A 295 -3.39 8.68 -18.64
C PRO A 295 -2.91 8.69 -20.09
N VAL A 296 -2.01 7.79 -20.48
CA VAL A 296 -1.51 7.70 -21.86
C VAL A 296 -2.65 7.35 -22.81
N PHE A 297 -3.47 6.36 -22.47
CA PHE A 297 -4.65 6.01 -23.26
C PHE A 297 -5.66 7.16 -23.34
N PHE A 298 -5.94 7.84 -22.23
CA PHE A 298 -6.85 8.99 -22.22
C PHE A 298 -6.34 10.13 -23.10
N ILE A 299 -5.04 10.44 -23.06
CA ILE A 299 -4.43 11.47 -23.93
C ILE A 299 -4.56 11.09 -25.40
N VAL A 300 -4.31 9.83 -25.77
CA VAL A 300 -4.46 9.36 -27.15
C VAL A 300 -5.91 9.47 -27.62
N VAL A 301 -6.88 9.02 -26.82
CA VAL A 301 -8.30 9.12 -27.15
C VAL A 301 -8.73 10.59 -27.26
N ALA A 302 -8.33 11.44 -26.31
CA ALA A 302 -8.62 12.86 -26.34
C ALA A 302 -8.05 13.55 -27.60
N ALA A 303 -6.81 13.19 -27.97
CA ALA A 303 -6.17 13.69 -29.19
C ALA A 303 -6.94 13.27 -30.46
N LEU A 304 -7.42 12.03 -30.54
CA LEU A 304 -8.23 11.54 -31.65
C LEU A 304 -9.58 12.26 -31.75
N VAL A 305 -10.25 12.49 -30.62
CA VAL A 305 -11.51 13.24 -30.56
C VAL A 305 -11.29 14.69 -30.97
N ALA A 306 -10.24 15.33 -30.43
CA ALA A 306 -9.86 16.69 -30.80
C ALA A 306 -9.53 16.80 -32.30
N LEU A 307 -8.77 15.85 -32.86
CA LEU A 307 -8.45 15.81 -34.28
C LEU A 307 -9.70 15.71 -35.12
N THR A 308 -10.66 14.86 -34.76
CA THR A 308 -11.91 14.70 -35.49
C THR A 308 -12.73 15.98 -35.46
N SER A 309 -12.89 16.57 -34.29
CA SER A 309 -13.67 17.81 -34.08
C SER A 309 -13.04 18.99 -34.82
N MET A 310 -11.72 19.16 -34.69
CA MET A 310 -11.01 20.26 -35.36
C MET A 310 -10.98 20.10 -36.88
N THR A 311 -10.79 18.89 -37.38
CA THR A 311 -10.86 18.63 -38.83
C THR A 311 -12.24 19.00 -39.38
N ARG A 312 -13.30 18.64 -38.69
CA ARG A 312 -14.68 18.97 -39.07
C ARG A 312 -14.91 20.47 -39.04
N MET A 313 -14.54 21.17 -37.97
CA MET A 313 -14.67 22.60 -37.80
C MET A 313 -13.93 23.38 -38.91
N VAL A 314 -12.71 22.97 -39.23
CA VAL A 314 -11.91 23.56 -40.33
C VAL A 314 -12.52 23.28 -41.70
N GLU A 315 -13.14 22.12 -41.91
CA GLU A 315 -13.85 21.79 -43.17
C GLU A 315 -15.15 22.60 -43.28
N GLU A 316 -15.88 22.85 -42.19
CA GLU A 316 -17.10 23.70 -42.19
C GLU A 316 -16.74 25.17 -42.44
N ASP A 317 -15.67 25.69 -41.86
CA ASP A 317 -15.20 27.07 -42.01
C ASP A 317 -14.38 27.31 -43.33
N ARG A 318 -14.34 26.33 -44.22
CA ARG A 318 -13.47 26.35 -45.42
C ARG A 318 -13.64 27.61 -46.25
N MET A 319 -14.87 28.07 -46.49
CA MET A 319 -15.16 29.32 -47.24
C MET A 319 -14.60 30.54 -46.51
N GLN A 320 -14.76 30.63 -45.20
CA GLN A 320 -14.23 31.77 -44.41
C GLN A 320 -12.70 31.79 -44.50
N ILE A 321 -12.03 30.61 -44.37
CA ILE A 321 -10.58 30.48 -44.54
C ILE A 321 -10.16 30.98 -45.93
N GLY A 322 -10.89 30.63 -47.00
CA GLY A 322 -10.65 31.10 -48.35
C GLY A 322 -10.75 32.60 -48.47
N THR A 323 -11.77 33.21 -47.88
CA THR A 323 -11.98 34.65 -47.84
C THR A 323 -10.88 35.39 -47.13
N PHE A 324 -10.48 34.93 -45.94
CA PHE A 324 -9.37 35.53 -45.18
C PHE A 324 -8.05 35.45 -45.94
N LYS A 325 -7.78 34.35 -46.64
CA LYS A 325 -6.60 34.21 -47.51
C LYS A 325 -6.64 35.15 -48.69
N ALA A 326 -7.80 35.31 -49.32
CA ALA A 326 -7.99 36.26 -50.44
C ALA A 326 -7.79 37.73 -50.02
N LEU A 327 -8.14 38.05 -48.76
CA LEU A 327 -7.88 39.35 -48.11
C LEU A 327 -6.40 39.55 -47.67
N GLY A 328 -5.51 38.55 -47.88
CA GLY A 328 -4.11 38.67 -47.59
C GLY A 328 -3.70 38.24 -46.19
N TYR A 329 -4.59 37.63 -45.38
CA TYR A 329 -4.21 37.11 -44.05
C TYR A 329 -3.25 35.94 -44.15
N GLY A 330 -2.18 35.98 -43.41
CA GLY A 330 -1.20 34.90 -43.33
C GLY A 330 -1.75 33.65 -42.66
N ASN A 331 -1.23 32.47 -43.08
CA ASN A 331 -1.67 31.16 -42.56
C ASN A 331 -1.59 31.07 -41.01
N ALA A 332 -0.57 31.67 -40.42
CA ALA A 332 -0.40 31.67 -38.94
C ALA A 332 -1.53 32.44 -38.21
N LYS A 333 -1.97 33.57 -38.83
CA LYS A 333 -3.02 34.41 -38.26
C LYS A 333 -4.41 33.74 -38.38
N ILE A 334 -4.65 32.99 -39.45
CA ILE A 334 -5.85 32.16 -39.62
C ILE A 334 -5.83 30.98 -38.67
N MET A 335 -4.70 30.31 -38.51
CA MET A 335 -4.53 29.17 -37.59
C MET A 335 -4.71 29.59 -36.09
N SER A 336 -4.31 30.80 -35.72
CA SER A 336 -4.41 31.26 -34.33
C SER A 336 -5.86 31.32 -33.82
N LYS A 337 -6.85 31.56 -34.69
CA LYS A 337 -8.28 31.49 -34.34
C LYS A 337 -8.64 30.10 -33.80
N TYR A 338 -8.24 29.05 -34.49
CA TYR A 338 -8.54 27.66 -34.12
C TYR A 338 -7.72 27.20 -32.92
N LEU A 339 -6.45 27.62 -32.84
CA LEU A 339 -5.60 27.36 -31.68
C LEU A 339 -6.18 28.02 -30.42
N LEU A 340 -6.59 29.30 -30.50
CA LEU A 340 -7.16 30.00 -29.36
C LEU A 340 -8.44 29.29 -28.85
N TYR A 341 -9.34 28.90 -29.76
CA TYR A 341 -10.55 28.16 -29.42
C TYR A 341 -10.22 26.85 -28.71
N CYS A 342 -9.30 26.05 -29.28
CA CYS A 342 -8.92 24.76 -28.73
C CYS A 342 -8.19 24.90 -27.38
N CYS A 343 -7.28 25.87 -27.25
CA CYS A 343 -6.56 26.14 -26.00
C CYS A 343 -7.52 26.58 -24.89
N LEU A 344 -8.47 27.50 -25.19
CA LEU A 344 -9.45 27.92 -24.19
C LEU A 344 -10.32 26.76 -23.72
N ALA A 345 -10.81 25.93 -24.65
CA ALA A 345 -11.59 24.74 -24.29
C ALA A 345 -10.75 23.75 -23.45
N SER A 346 -9.47 23.56 -23.80
CA SER A 346 -8.55 22.70 -23.04
C SER A 346 -8.25 23.25 -21.65
N ILE A 347 -8.04 24.55 -21.50
CA ILE A 347 -7.80 25.21 -20.20
C ILE A 347 -9.00 24.99 -19.27
N ILE A 348 -10.21 25.28 -19.76
CA ILE A 348 -11.43 25.08 -18.98
C ILE A 348 -11.59 23.60 -18.61
N GLY A 349 -11.42 22.70 -19.58
CA GLY A 349 -11.52 21.26 -19.35
C GLY A 349 -10.49 20.74 -18.34
N CYS A 350 -9.25 21.20 -18.41
CA CYS A 350 -8.20 20.82 -17.47
C CYS A 350 -8.47 21.33 -16.04
N VAL A 351 -8.90 22.59 -15.90
CA VAL A 351 -9.22 23.16 -14.57
C VAL A 351 -10.36 22.37 -13.92
N VAL A 352 -11.46 22.16 -14.66
CA VAL A 352 -12.59 21.40 -14.15
C VAL A 352 -12.19 19.94 -13.87
N GLY A 353 -11.40 19.34 -14.76
CA GLY A 353 -10.92 17.97 -14.61
C GLY A 353 -10.03 17.78 -13.38
N ILE A 354 -9.12 18.72 -13.11
CA ILE A 354 -8.26 18.69 -11.91
C ILE A 354 -9.11 18.83 -10.65
N LEU A 355 -10.05 19.78 -10.61
CA LEU A 355 -10.90 20.00 -9.43
C LEU A 355 -11.77 18.77 -9.10
N ILE A 356 -12.42 18.20 -10.11
CA ILE A 356 -13.26 17.01 -9.92
C ILE A 356 -12.41 15.78 -9.62
N GLY A 357 -11.35 15.57 -10.40
CA GLY A 357 -10.49 14.38 -10.27
C GLY A 357 -9.79 14.32 -8.92
N PHE A 358 -9.26 15.45 -8.46
CA PHE A 358 -8.59 15.53 -7.17
C PHE A 358 -9.52 15.29 -5.96
N SER A 359 -10.79 15.66 -6.07
CA SER A 359 -11.77 15.44 -4.99
C SER A 359 -12.41 14.05 -5.06
N LEU A 360 -12.79 13.61 -6.26
CA LEU A 360 -13.61 12.42 -6.44
C LEU A 360 -12.78 11.12 -6.36
N LEU A 361 -11.68 11.03 -7.10
CA LEU A 361 -10.90 9.79 -7.20
C LEU A 361 -10.30 9.35 -5.86
N PRO A 362 -9.59 10.20 -5.10
CA PRO A 362 -9.06 9.78 -3.80
C PRO A 362 -10.17 9.37 -2.83
N SER A 363 -11.32 10.04 -2.85
CA SER A 363 -12.46 9.70 -1.98
C SER A 363 -13.07 8.34 -2.32
N ILE A 364 -13.12 7.95 -3.60
CA ILE A 364 -13.61 6.64 -4.04
C ILE A 364 -12.63 5.55 -3.60
N PHE A 365 -11.33 5.72 -3.90
CA PHE A 365 -10.30 4.75 -3.50
C PHE A 365 -10.23 4.61 -1.97
N TRP A 366 -10.20 5.73 -1.24
CA TRP A 366 -10.24 5.72 0.21
C TRP A 366 -11.41 4.90 0.75
N ARG A 367 -12.62 5.15 0.23
CA ARG A 367 -13.82 4.43 0.66
C ARG A 367 -13.78 2.94 0.31
N ALA A 368 -13.21 2.57 -0.83
CA ALA A 368 -13.03 1.18 -1.22
C ALA A 368 -12.02 0.47 -0.31
N TYR A 369 -10.83 1.05 -0.11
CA TYR A 369 -9.80 0.46 0.73
C TYR A 369 -10.16 0.48 2.23
N SER A 370 -10.89 1.49 2.70
CA SER A 370 -11.36 1.56 4.08
C SER A 370 -12.34 0.44 4.46
N THR A 371 -12.86 -0.34 3.53
CA THR A 371 -13.64 -1.55 3.85
C THR A 371 -12.75 -2.70 4.29
N MET A 372 -11.52 -2.80 3.78
CA MET A 372 -10.58 -3.90 4.03
C MET A 372 -9.52 -3.52 5.06
N TYR A 373 -9.07 -2.25 5.03
CA TYR A 373 -7.96 -1.75 5.84
C TYR A 373 -8.42 -0.74 6.88
N GLN A 374 -7.69 -0.70 7.99
CA GLN A 374 -7.79 0.37 8.98
C GLN A 374 -6.90 1.53 8.51
N LEU A 375 -7.49 2.51 7.84
CA LEU A 375 -6.76 3.65 7.32
C LEU A 375 -6.98 4.90 8.19
N PRO A 376 -5.97 5.75 8.38
CA PRO A 376 -6.12 7.03 9.05
C PRO A 376 -7.05 7.96 8.27
N SER A 377 -7.41 9.11 8.78
CA SER A 377 -8.25 10.08 8.08
C SER A 377 -7.63 10.50 6.74
N LEU A 378 -8.46 10.60 5.68
CA LEU A 378 -7.99 10.98 4.35
C LEU A 378 -7.38 12.38 4.36
N SER A 379 -6.09 12.48 4.12
CA SER A 379 -5.39 13.74 3.88
C SER A 379 -5.07 13.87 2.39
N LEU A 380 -5.58 14.93 1.76
CA LEU A 380 -5.34 15.19 0.34
C LEU A 380 -4.08 16.06 0.18
N LEU A 381 -3.01 15.47 -0.34
CA LEU A 381 -1.78 16.18 -0.69
C LEU A 381 -1.85 16.63 -2.14
N PHE A 382 -1.97 17.94 -2.37
CA PHE A 382 -1.97 18.52 -3.71
C PHE A 382 -0.55 18.85 -4.14
N SER A 383 -0.07 18.19 -5.21
CA SER A 383 1.21 18.53 -5.84
C SER A 383 0.99 19.50 -7.00
N PRO A 384 1.28 20.81 -6.83
CA PRO A 384 1.05 21.80 -7.87
C PRO A 384 1.95 21.58 -9.10
N TRP A 385 3.14 21.04 -8.88
CA TRP A 385 4.08 20.73 -9.96
C TRP A 385 3.58 19.61 -10.89
N PHE A 386 3.04 18.55 -10.31
CA PHE A 386 2.44 17.45 -11.07
C PHE A 386 1.21 17.93 -11.85
N ALA A 387 0.33 18.70 -11.21
CA ALA A 387 -0.83 19.29 -11.87
C ALA A 387 -0.44 20.20 -13.04
N LEU A 388 0.61 21.01 -12.89
CA LEU A 388 1.13 21.86 -13.95
C LEU A 388 1.72 21.05 -15.12
N ALA A 389 2.44 19.97 -14.83
CA ALA A 389 2.99 19.09 -15.86
C ALA A 389 1.88 18.44 -16.71
N VAL A 390 0.85 17.86 -16.07
CA VAL A 390 -0.30 17.27 -16.76
C VAL A 390 -1.05 18.32 -17.58
N PHE A 391 -1.27 19.52 -17.03
CA PHE A 391 -1.88 20.65 -17.72
C PHE A 391 -1.09 21.03 -18.98
N ALA A 392 0.24 21.15 -18.89
CA ALA A 392 1.11 21.51 -20.01
C ALA A 392 1.08 20.43 -21.11
N ILE A 393 1.11 19.15 -20.74
CA ILE A 393 1.04 18.02 -21.69
C ILE A 393 -0.30 18.03 -22.44
N ALA A 394 -1.40 18.22 -21.73
CA ALA A 394 -2.73 18.25 -22.33
C ALA A 394 -2.89 19.45 -23.29
N LEU A 395 -2.44 20.63 -22.89
CA LEU A 395 -2.48 21.84 -23.71
C LEU A 395 -1.60 21.72 -24.96
N ALA A 396 -0.35 21.22 -24.80
CA ALA A 396 0.55 20.98 -25.91
C ALA A 396 -0.01 19.93 -26.89
N GLY A 397 -0.53 18.83 -26.40
CA GLY A 397 -1.13 17.78 -27.21
C GLY A 397 -2.30 18.28 -28.05
N THR A 398 -3.24 19.01 -27.45
CA THR A 398 -4.38 19.59 -28.16
C THR A 398 -3.97 20.68 -29.17
N ALA A 399 -2.96 21.50 -28.83
CA ALA A 399 -2.43 22.51 -29.76
C ALA A 399 -1.75 21.86 -30.97
N VAL A 400 -0.94 20.83 -30.79
CA VAL A 400 -0.27 20.08 -31.87
C VAL A 400 -1.29 19.43 -32.81
N VAL A 401 -2.29 18.76 -32.24
CA VAL A 401 -3.37 18.12 -33.01
C VAL A 401 -4.16 19.15 -33.84
N THR A 402 -4.50 20.30 -33.26
CA THR A 402 -5.20 21.39 -33.91
C THR A 402 -4.35 21.99 -35.04
N ALA A 403 -3.08 22.25 -34.80
CA ALA A 403 -2.15 22.74 -35.81
C ALA A 403 -2.03 21.75 -37.01
N PHE A 404 -1.99 20.46 -36.73
CA PHE A 404 -1.96 19.42 -37.74
C PHE A 404 -3.25 19.37 -38.57
N ALA A 405 -4.43 19.48 -37.94
CA ALA A 405 -5.73 19.53 -38.62
C ALA A 405 -5.86 20.77 -39.53
N CYS A 406 -5.43 21.92 -39.04
CA CYS A 406 -5.46 23.18 -39.79
C CYS A 406 -4.49 23.16 -41.00
N ARG A 407 -3.29 22.61 -40.84
CA ARG A 407 -2.26 22.59 -41.89
C ARG A 407 -2.74 21.97 -43.20
N ALA A 408 -3.60 20.95 -43.14
CA ALA A 408 -4.12 20.28 -44.31
C ALA A 408 -4.97 21.20 -45.18
N SER A 409 -5.85 22.02 -44.59
CA SER A 409 -6.72 22.97 -45.28
C SER A 409 -5.98 24.26 -45.64
N LEU A 410 -5.06 24.73 -44.82
CA LEU A 410 -4.26 25.92 -45.08
C LEU A 410 -3.25 25.78 -46.21
N LYS A 411 -2.94 24.58 -46.71
CA LYS A 411 -2.11 24.37 -47.89
C LYS A 411 -2.86 24.63 -49.19
N GLU A 412 -4.21 24.61 -49.20
CA GLU A 412 -4.99 24.80 -50.41
C GLU A 412 -5.01 26.29 -50.84
N LYS A 413 -5.16 26.52 -52.18
CA LYS A 413 -5.22 27.89 -52.75
C LYS A 413 -6.56 28.55 -52.39
N PRO A 414 -6.61 29.90 -52.25
CA PRO A 414 -7.85 30.63 -51.88
C PRO A 414 -9.03 30.30 -52.79
N ALA A 415 -8.80 30.33 -54.11
CA ALA A 415 -9.84 30.02 -55.10
C ALA A 415 -10.44 28.62 -54.95
N THR A 416 -9.63 27.62 -54.57
CA THR A 416 -10.09 26.25 -54.32
C THR A 416 -10.86 26.11 -53.02
N LEU A 417 -10.53 26.92 -51.99
CA LEU A 417 -11.23 26.94 -50.70
C LEU A 417 -12.61 27.58 -50.80
N MET A 418 -12.77 28.56 -51.66
CA MET A 418 -14.06 29.27 -51.90
C MET A 418 -15.06 28.45 -52.73
N GLN A 419 -14.60 27.40 -53.43
CA GLN A 419 -15.51 26.51 -54.13
C GLN A 419 -16.02 25.37 -53.28
N PRO A 420 -17.30 24.97 -53.39
CA PRO A 420 -17.80 23.78 -52.72
C PRO A 420 -16.93 22.55 -53.07
N LYS A 421 -16.58 21.79 -52.07
CA LYS A 421 -15.75 20.59 -52.26
C LYS A 421 -16.50 19.58 -53.15
N ALA A 422 -16.00 19.31 -54.35
CA ALA A 422 -16.60 18.32 -55.24
C ALA A 422 -16.66 16.95 -54.53
N PRO A 423 -17.80 16.25 -54.59
CA PRO A 423 -17.93 14.92 -54.00
C PRO A 423 -16.85 13.99 -54.60
N LYS A 424 -16.09 13.33 -53.70
CA LYS A 424 -15.08 12.37 -54.17
C LYS A 424 -15.70 11.29 -55.05
N PRO A 425 -15.12 10.97 -56.22
CA PRO A 425 -15.64 9.89 -57.07
C PRO A 425 -15.67 8.57 -56.27
N GLY A 426 -16.80 7.89 -56.33
CA GLY A 426 -17.01 6.62 -55.59
C GLY A 426 -16.11 5.52 -56.21
N LYS A 427 -15.16 5.02 -55.45
CA LYS A 427 -14.42 3.80 -55.77
C LYS A 427 -15.23 2.57 -55.34
N ARG A 428 -15.11 1.47 -56.11
CA ARG A 428 -15.73 0.18 -55.71
C ARG A 428 -15.26 -0.21 -54.30
N ILE A 429 -16.22 -0.56 -53.45
CA ILE A 429 -15.94 -1.02 -52.06
C ILE A 429 -15.76 -2.52 -52.04
N LEU A 430 -15.02 -3.02 -51.01
CA LEU A 430 -14.76 -4.45 -50.83
C LEU A 430 -16.06 -5.28 -50.75
N LEU A 431 -17.13 -4.73 -50.12
CA LEU A 431 -18.43 -5.40 -50.05
C LEU A 431 -19.09 -5.61 -51.41
N GLU A 432 -18.79 -4.77 -52.39
CA GLU A 432 -19.29 -4.94 -53.78
C GLU A 432 -18.67 -6.16 -54.47
N ARG A 433 -17.51 -6.65 -54.00
CA ARG A 433 -16.87 -7.86 -54.50
C ARG A 433 -17.57 -9.14 -54.05
N VAL A 434 -18.33 -9.06 -52.92
CA VAL A 434 -19.08 -10.18 -52.38
C VAL A 434 -20.52 -10.09 -52.94
N GLY A 435 -20.76 -10.59 -54.15
CA GLY A 435 -22.02 -10.46 -54.87
C GLY A 435 -23.23 -11.01 -54.12
N PHE A 436 -23.04 -12.09 -53.35
CA PHE A 436 -24.11 -12.72 -52.56
C PHE A 436 -24.71 -11.76 -51.50
N ILE A 437 -23.86 -11.02 -50.79
CA ILE A 437 -24.29 -10.06 -49.77
C ILE A 437 -24.81 -8.79 -50.43
N TRP A 438 -24.08 -8.28 -51.45
CA TRP A 438 -24.42 -7.03 -52.11
C TRP A 438 -25.78 -7.06 -52.85
N ASN A 439 -26.10 -8.14 -53.54
CA ASN A 439 -27.34 -8.24 -54.30
C ASN A 439 -28.59 -8.34 -53.44
N ARG A 440 -28.46 -8.79 -52.18
CA ARG A 440 -29.58 -8.94 -51.24
C ARG A 440 -30.01 -7.61 -50.59
N HIS A 441 -29.22 -6.56 -50.68
CA HIS A 441 -29.52 -5.27 -50.06
C HIS A 441 -30.29 -4.34 -50.98
N LYS A 442 -31.31 -3.63 -50.44
CA LYS A 442 -32.08 -2.59 -51.11
C LYS A 442 -31.19 -1.38 -51.44
N PHE A 443 -31.59 -0.58 -52.43
CA PHE A 443 -30.86 0.58 -52.92
C PHE A 443 -30.44 1.55 -51.81
N LYS A 444 -31.31 1.82 -50.81
CA LYS A 444 -31.00 2.70 -49.67
C LYS A 444 -29.75 2.23 -48.93
N TRP A 445 -29.68 0.94 -48.60
CA TRP A 445 -28.52 0.37 -47.91
C TRP A 445 -27.24 0.40 -48.74
N LYS A 446 -27.33 0.12 -50.03
CA LYS A 446 -26.21 0.22 -50.96
C LYS A 446 -25.66 1.64 -51.02
N ALA A 447 -26.54 2.65 -51.09
CA ALA A 447 -26.16 4.07 -51.08
C ALA A 447 -25.53 4.49 -49.75
N THR A 448 -26.10 4.07 -48.62
CA THR A 448 -25.57 4.37 -47.29
C THR A 448 -24.18 3.77 -47.07
N ILE A 449 -24.00 2.48 -47.40
CA ILE A 449 -22.70 1.79 -47.27
C ILE A 449 -21.66 2.46 -48.15
N ARG A 450 -22.00 2.78 -49.43
CA ARG A 450 -21.09 3.53 -50.31
C ARG A 450 -20.72 4.88 -49.74
N ASN A 451 -21.64 5.58 -49.10
CA ASN A 451 -21.39 6.87 -48.51
C ASN A 451 -20.46 6.80 -47.26
N ILE A 452 -20.65 5.79 -46.43
CA ILE A 452 -19.76 5.50 -45.29
C ILE A 452 -18.32 5.26 -45.79
N PHE A 453 -18.15 4.38 -46.75
CA PHE A 453 -16.83 4.06 -47.30
C PHE A 453 -16.21 5.14 -48.18
N ARG A 454 -17.00 6.14 -48.62
CA ARG A 454 -16.49 7.32 -49.36
C ARG A 454 -15.59 8.17 -48.43
N TYR A 455 -15.92 8.28 -47.15
CA TYR A 455 -15.18 9.07 -46.16
C TYR A 455 -14.36 8.19 -45.21
N LYS A 456 -13.59 7.23 -45.78
CA LYS A 456 -12.83 6.23 -45.01
C LYS A 456 -12.03 6.80 -43.84
N LYS A 457 -11.39 7.97 -44.03
CA LYS A 457 -10.58 8.60 -43.00
C LYS A 457 -11.41 8.94 -41.77
N ASN A 458 -12.56 9.58 -41.97
CA ASN A 458 -13.44 9.98 -40.86
C ASN A 458 -14.08 8.74 -40.22
N MET A 459 -14.50 7.75 -41.01
CA MET A 459 -15.03 6.49 -40.52
C MET A 459 -14.01 5.75 -39.63
N ILE A 460 -12.78 5.57 -40.09
CA ILE A 460 -11.72 4.89 -39.33
C ILE A 460 -11.42 5.64 -38.04
N LEU A 461 -11.33 6.97 -38.12
CA LEU A 461 -11.06 7.81 -36.94
C LEU A 461 -12.16 7.66 -35.88
N THR A 462 -13.44 7.66 -36.31
CA THR A 462 -14.59 7.46 -35.40
C THR A 462 -14.57 6.04 -34.81
N ILE A 463 -14.28 5.01 -35.61
CA ILE A 463 -14.20 3.63 -35.12
C ILE A 463 -13.10 3.50 -34.06
N ILE A 464 -11.92 4.04 -34.34
CA ILE A 464 -10.79 3.97 -33.37
C ILE A 464 -11.14 4.73 -32.08
N SER A 465 -11.78 5.90 -32.18
CA SER A 465 -12.18 6.66 -30.99
C SER A 465 -13.20 5.90 -30.13
N VAL A 466 -14.24 5.34 -30.77
CA VAL A 466 -15.25 4.53 -30.06
C VAL A 466 -14.62 3.26 -29.48
N MET A 467 -13.78 2.59 -30.24
CA MET A 467 -13.05 1.39 -29.79
C MET A 467 -12.19 1.71 -28.56
N GLY A 468 -11.45 2.83 -28.60
CA GLY A 468 -10.64 3.26 -27.46
C GLY A 468 -11.47 3.54 -26.19
N CYS A 469 -12.57 4.27 -26.32
CA CYS A 469 -13.48 4.51 -25.21
C CYS A 469 -14.09 3.20 -24.65
N THR A 470 -14.52 2.31 -25.55
CA THR A 470 -15.10 1.01 -25.13
C THR A 470 -14.06 0.12 -24.44
N ALA A 471 -12.83 0.09 -24.99
CA ALA A 471 -11.74 -0.66 -24.37
C ALA A 471 -11.42 -0.17 -22.94
N LEU A 472 -11.39 1.15 -22.74
CA LEU A 472 -11.18 1.73 -21.41
C LEU A 472 -12.28 1.35 -20.41
N ILE A 473 -13.54 1.35 -20.86
CA ILE A 473 -14.66 0.91 -20.03
C ILE A 473 -14.53 -0.58 -19.68
N LEU A 474 -14.21 -1.44 -20.65
CA LEU A 474 -14.06 -2.88 -20.42
C LEU A 474 -12.88 -3.20 -19.49
N ILE A 475 -11.76 -2.50 -19.62
CA ILE A 475 -10.61 -2.67 -18.72
C ILE A 475 -10.96 -2.21 -17.30
N GLY A 476 -11.81 -1.19 -17.15
CA GLY A 476 -12.22 -0.71 -15.82
C GLY A 476 -13.23 -1.60 -15.10
N PHE A 477 -13.93 -2.51 -15.81
CA PHE A 477 -14.91 -3.44 -15.23
C PHE A 477 -14.44 -4.91 -15.24
N GLY A 478 -13.34 -5.24 -15.86
CA GLY A 478 -12.74 -6.59 -15.91
C GLY A 478 -11.56 -6.73 -14.99
#